data_346b9ec4607ea359c5224b95eefe5518
#
_entry.id   346b9ec4607ea359c5224b95eefe5518
#
_cell.length_a   1.000
_cell.length_b   1.000
_cell.length_c   1.000
_cell.angle_alpha   90.00
_cell.angle_beta   90.00
_cell.angle_gamma   90.00
#
_symmetry.space_group_name_H-M   'P 1'
#
loop_
_entity.id
_entity.type
_entity.pdbx_description
1 polymer ?
#
loop_
_entity_poly.entity_id
_entity_poly.type
_entity_poly.pdbx_seq_one_letter_code
_entity_poly.pdbx_strand_id
1 'polypeptide(L)'
;ASIFVNTAVSNEIIADINELSFPLGVISLAVLPAICEEVVFRGIVMTGYKKVSPFVAIMISSLFFGFMHQNLYQFSYAALTGVFLGFLVYFTNSIYASVLAHFIINGSQVVATKLALMDNSQAIMESLKEPLSKSDI
;
A
#
# COMPACT_ATOMS: atom_id res chain seq x y z
N ALA A 1 0.83 14.58 14.85
CA ALA A 1 1.54 13.45 14.25
C ALA A 1 1.27 13.37 12.74
N SER A 2 1.59 14.45 12.00
CA SER A 2 1.30 14.58 10.55
C SER A 2 2.57 14.58 9.71
N ILE A 3 3.51 13.64 9.95
CA ILE A 3 4.86 13.77 9.41
C ILE A 3 5.11 12.97 8.11
N PHE A 4 4.21 12.10 7.64
CA PHE A 4 4.55 11.16 6.56
C PHE A 4 3.53 11.04 5.42
N VAL A 5 2.75 12.04 5.15
CA VAL A 5 1.85 11.99 4.00
C VAL A 5 2.28 13.03 2.99
N ASN A 6 2.99 12.59 1.95
CA ASN A 6 3.19 13.44 0.77
C ASN A 6 1.81 13.65 0.13
N THR A 7 1.30 14.85 0.31
CA THR A 7 -0.10 15.22 0.11
C THR A 7 -0.64 14.91 -1.29
N ALA A 8 0.20 14.88 -2.34
CA ALA A 8 -0.27 14.63 -3.69
C ALA A 8 -0.65 13.16 -3.94
N VAL A 9 0.28 12.22 -3.68
CA VAL A 9 0.04 10.77 -3.93
C VAL A 9 -1.00 10.20 -2.97
N SER A 10 -0.99 10.65 -1.72
CA SER A 10 -2.02 10.22 -0.77
C SER A 10 -3.39 10.77 -1.12
N ASN A 11 -3.50 11.97 -1.67
CA ASN A 11 -4.77 12.52 -2.11
C ASN A 11 -5.34 11.78 -3.32
N GLU A 12 -4.51 11.35 -4.28
CA GLU A 12 -4.94 10.51 -5.39
C GLU A 12 -5.48 9.15 -4.90
N ILE A 13 -4.73 8.45 -4.06
CA ILE A 13 -5.16 7.16 -3.48
C ILE A 13 -6.44 7.33 -2.65
N ILE A 14 -6.54 8.41 -1.87
CA ILE A 14 -7.74 8.71 -1.09
C ILE A 14 -8.93 8.98 -2.00
N ALA A 15 -8.75 9.72 -3.09
CA ALA A 15 -9.80 9.97 -4.08
C ALA A 15 -10.27 8.66 -4.73
N ASP A 16 -9.34 7.82 -5.19
CA ASP A 16 -9.66 6.52 -5.77
C ASP A 16 -10.43 5.61 -4.79
N ILE A 17 -9.98 5.54 -3.52
CA ILE A 17 -10.66 4.75 -2.49
C ILE A 17 -12.06 5.31 -2.19
N ASN A 18 -12.25 6.62 -2.28
CA ASN A 18 -13.53 7.26 -2.02
C ASN A 18 -14.54 7.02 -3.15
N GLU A 19 -14.09 7.09 -4.39
CA GLU A 19 -14.93 6.90 -5.60
C GLU A 19 -15.28 5.43 -5.85
N LEU A 20 -14.37 4.50 -5.52
CA LEU A 20 -14.60 3.07 -5.72
C LEU A 20 -15.49 2.48 -4.62
N SER A 21 -16.35 1.53 -5.00
CA SER A 21 -16.97 0.66 -4.01
C SER A 21 -15.91 -0.13 -3.25
N PHE A 22 -16.16 -0.44 -1.97
CA PHE A 22 -15.16 -1.12 -1.13
C PHE A 22 -14.60 -2.41 -1.75
N PRO A 23 -15.41 -3.33 -2.31
CA PRO A 23 -14.88 -4.52 -2.97
C PRO A 23 -13.99 -4.21 -4.17
N LEU A 24 -14.36 -3.21 -4.96
CA LEU A 24 -13.58 -2.81 -6.13
C LEU A 24 -12.25 -2.17 -5.71
N GLY A 25 -12.26 -1.35 -4.67
CA GLY A 25 -11.04 -0.79 -4.07
C GLY A 25 -10.09 -1.88 -3.58
N VAL A 26 -10.58 -2.91 -2.89
CA VAL A 26 -9.75 -4.04 -2.45
C VAL A 26 -9.17 -4.81 -3.64
N ILE A 27 -9.96 -5.06 -4.68
CA ILE A 27 -9.47 -5.77 -5.87
C ILE A 27 -8.40 -4.94 -6.58
N SER A 28 -8.65 -3.66 -6.84
CA SER A 28 -7.77 -2.80 -7.64
C SER A 28 -6.49 -2.39 -6.91
N LEU A 29 -6.57 -2.14 -5.61
CA LEU A 29 -5.45 -1.56 -4.84
C LEU A 29 -4.73 -2.58 -3.94
N ALA A 30 -5.30 -3.78 -3.74
CA ALA A 30 -4.67 -4.80 -2.94
C ALA A 30 -4.44 -6.11 -3.70
N VAL A 31 -5.48 -6.70 -4.30
CA VAL A 31 -5.36 -8.02 -4.94
C VAL A 31 -4.52 -7.96 -6.21
N LEU A 32 -4.87 -7.09 -7.14
CA LEU A 32 -4.17 -7.00 -8.43
C LEU A 32 -2.70 -6.59 -8.27
N PRO A 33 -2.35 -5.54 -7.49
CA PRO A 33 -0.94 -5.21 -7.25
C PRO A 33 -0.18 -6.35 -6.59
N ALA A 34 -0.73 -6.99 -5.55
CA ALA A 34 -0.06 -8.10 -4.87
C ALA A 34 0.27 -9.27 -5.81
N ILE A 35 -0.61 -9.59 -6.75
CA ILE A 35 -0.34 -10.66 -7.71
C ILE A 35 0.65 -10.20 -8.79
N CYS A 36 0.37 -9.08 -9.45
CA CYS A 36 1.15 -8.62 -10.59
C CYS A 36 2.59 -8.26 -10.19
N GLU A 37 2.74 -7.53 -9.10
CA GLU A 37 4.05 -7.08 -8.63
C GLU A 37 4.89 -8.24 -8.09
N GLU A 38 4.29 -9.18 -7.34
CA GLU A 38 5.04 -10.35 -6.88
C GLU A 38 5.48 -11.25 -8.04
N VAL A 39 4.64 -11.45 -9.05
CA VAL A 39 5.04 -12.20 -10.24
C VAL A 39 6.22 -11.53 -10.94
N VAL A 40 6.21 -10.21 -11.08
CA VAL A 40 7.31 -9.47 -11.73
C VAL A 40 8.55 -9.49 -10.85
N PHE A 41 8.46 -9.07 -9.59
CA PHE A 41 9.66 -8.84 -8.77
C PHE A 41 10.23 -10.11 -8.16
N ARG A 42 9.40 -11.07 -7.73
CA ARG A 42 9.87 -12.34 -7.14
C ARG A 42 9.92 -13.46 -8.17
N GLY A 43 8.93 -13.49 -9.05
CA GLY A 43 8.90 -14.48 -10.13
C GLY A 43 9.96 -14.23 -11.21
N ILE A 44 10.11 -13.02 -11.70
CA ILE A 44 11.00 -12.70 -12.83
C ILE A 44 12.32 -12.07 -12.36
N VAL A 45 12.28 -10.90 -11.72
CA VAL A 45 13.49 -10.15 -11.38
C VAL A 45 14.38 -10.95 -10.42
N MET A 46 13.86 -11.32 -9.26
CA MET A 46 14.64 -12.04 -8.25
C MET A 46 15.18 -13.37 -8.78
N THR A 47 14.39 -14.13 -9.54
CA THR A 47 14.84 -15.39 -10.14
C THR A 47 15.85 -15.19 -11.28
N GLY A 48 15.79 -14.05 -11.97
CA GLY A 48 16.81 -13.66 -12.96
C GLY A 48 18.22 -13.55 -12.36
N TYR A 49 18.30 -13.18 -11.09
CA TYR A 49 19.55 -13.06 -10.32
C TYR A 49 19.92 -14.31 -9.50
N LYS A 50 19.32 -15.49 -9.78
CA LYS A 50 19.59 -16.73 -9.04
C LYS A 50 21.04 -17.21 -9.06
N LYS A 51 21.89 -16.67 -9.93
CA LYS A 51 23.33 -17.00 -10.01
C LYS A 51 24.18 -16.23 -9.00
N VAL A 52 23.66 -15.18 -8.37
CA VAL A 52 24.31 -14.45 -7.28
C VAL A 52 23.79 -14.94 -5.93
N SER A 53 24.35 -14.42 -4.83
CA SER A 53 23.82 -14.81 -3.51
C SER A 53 22.35 -14.42 -3.36
N PRO A 54 21.55 -15.19 -2.63
CA PRO A 54 20.14 -14.89 -2.40
C PRO A 54 19.90 -13.49 -1.82
N PHE A 55 20.78 -13.06 -0.92
CA PHE A 55 20.74 -11.71 -0.35
C PHE A 55 20.86 -10.63 -1.42
N VAL A 56 21.80 -10.77 -2.35
CA VAL A 56 21.98 -9.79 -3.45
C VAL A 56 20.78 -9.79 -4.38
N ALA A 57 20.24 -10.96 -4.71
CA ALA A 57 19.03 -11.06 -5.54
C ALA A 57 17.81 -10.37 -4.89
N ILE A 58 17.62 -10.58 -3.58
CA ILE A 58 16.57 -9.92 -2.81
C ILE A 58 16.76 -8.41 -2.82
N MET A 59 17.98 -7.91 -2.54
CA MET A 59 18.26 -6.47 -2.49
C MET A 59 18.01 -5.81 -3.84
N ILE A 60 18.50 -6.39 -4.94
CA ILE A 60 18.28 -5.87 -6.30
C ILE A 60 16.78 -5.82 -6.62
N SER A 61 16.07 -6.91 -6.41
CA SER A 61 14.62 -6.98 -6.65
C SER A 61 13.84 -5.94 -5.83
N SER A 62 14.25 -5.73 -4.58
CA SER A 62 13.61 -4.78 -3.67
C SER A 62 13.87 -3.33 -4.05
N LEU A 63 15.06 -3.01 -4.53
CA LEU A 63 15.37 -1.68 -5.07
C LEU A 63 14.54 -1.39 -6.32
N PHE A 64 14.44 -2.31 -7.26
CA PHE A 64 13.57 -2.15 -8.42
C PHE A 64 12.09 -1.99 -8.02
N PHE A 65 11.63 -2.76 -7.04
CA PHE A 65 10.30 -2.63 -6.49
C PHE A 65 10.04 -1.23 -5.92
N GLY A 66 10.98 -0.69 -5.16
CA GLY A 66 10.91 0.68 -4.66
C GLY A 66 10.87 1.72 -5.79
N PHE A 67 11.75 1.60 -6.80
CA PHE A 67 11.83 2.54 -7.92
C PHE A 67 10.54 2.60 -8.77
N MET A 68 9.81 1.50 -8.89
CA MET A 68 8.55 1.47 -9.63
C MET A 68 7.49 2.43 -9.08
N HIS A 69 7.58 2.81 -7.82
CA HIS A 69 6.61 3.72 -7.19
C HIS A 69 6.84 5.20 -7.53
N GLN A 70 7.97 5.57 -8.16
CA GLN A 70 8.29 6.91 -8.68
C GLN A 70 8.15 8.06 -7.66
N ASN A 71 8.12 7.76 -6.37
CA ASN A 71 8.00 8.71 -5.29
C ASN A 71 9.04 8.39 -4.21
N LEU A 72 9.84 9.38 -3.80
CA LEU A 72 10.95 9.17 -2.88
C LEU A 72 10.51 8.68 -1.49
N TYR A 73 9.37 9.15 -1.00
CA TYR A 73 8.83 8.69 0.28
C TYR A 73 8.32 7.24 0.17
N GLN A 74 7.60 6.94 -0.90
CA GLN A 74 7.08 5.61 -1.16
C GLN A 74 8.19 4.62 -1.50
N PHE A 75 9.26 5.08 -2.16
CA PHE A 75 10.45 4.29 -2.46
C PHE A 75 11.02 3.61 -1.21
N SER A 76 11.26 4.38 -0.13
CA SER A 76 11.87 3.84 1.09
C SER A 76 11.00 2.76 1.73
N TYR A 77 9.71 3.02 1.84
CA TYR A 77 8.74 2.07 2.38
C TYR A 77 8.60 0.84 1.48
N ALA A 78 8.43 1.03 0.17
CA ALA A 78 8.29 -0.05 -0.79
C ALA A 78 9.55 -0.92 -0.86
N ALA A 79 10.75 -0.32 -0.87
CA ALA A 79 12.00 -1.07 -0.86
C ALA A 79 12.14 -1.96 0.39
N LEU A 80 11.81 -1.44 1.58
CA LEU A 80 11.81 -2.23 2.82
C LEU A 80 10.77 -3.35 2.80
N THR A 81 9.56 -3.08 2.34
CA THR A 81 8.54 -4.09 2.11
C THR A 81 9.03 -5.13 1.10
N GLY A 82 9.71 -4.68 0.06
CA GLY A 82 10.35 -5.53 -0.93
C GLY A 82 11.34 -6.51 -0.33
N VAL A 83 12.21 -6.05 0.56
CA VAL A 83 13.17 -6.90 1.27
C VAL A 83 12.45 -7.94 2.11
N PHE A 84 11.44 -7.53 2.88
CA PHE A 84 10.64 -8.46 3.69
C PHE A 84 9.98 -9.55 2.84
N LEU A 85 9.30 -9.18 1.75
CA LEU A 85 8.63 -10.11 0.85
C LEU A 85 9.64 -11.02 0.12
N GLY A 86 10.82 -10.51 -0.24
CA GLY A 86 11.91 -11.30 -0.82
C GLY A 86 12.44 -12.37 0.12
N PHE A 87 12.67 -12.02 1.40
CA PHE A 87 13.03 -13.01 2.42
C PHE A 87 11.92 -14.01 2.68
N LEU A 88 10.66 -13.58 2.65
CA LEU A 88 9.53 -14.50 2.83
C LEU A 88 9.51 -15.57 1.72
N VAL A 89 9.72 -15.19 0.45
CA VAL A 89 9.87 -16.16 -0.64
C VAL A 89 11.08 -17.06 -0.43
N TYR A 90 12.20 -16.51 -0.01
CA TYR A 90 13.42 -17.28 0.21
C TYR A 90 13.25 -18.36 1.28
N PHE A 91 12.65 -18.01 2.43
CA PHE A 91 12.46 -18.94 3.54
C PHE A 91 11.32 -19.94 3.32
N THR A 92 10.25 -19.52 2.66
CA THR A 92 9.09 -20.40 2.41
C THR A 92 9.20 -21.20 1.10
N ASN A 93 10.14 -20.81 0.23
CA ASN A 93 10.25 -21.31 -1.15
C ASN A 93 8.92 -21.21 -1.92
N SER A 94 8.11 -20.18 -1.63
CA SER A 94 6.76 -20.02 -2.18
C SER A 94 6.47 -18.55 -2.47
N ILE A 95 6.15 -18.24 -3.72
CA ILE A 95 5.67 -16.93 -4.14
C ILE A 95 4.29 -16.61 -3.54
N TYR A 96 3.47 -17.63 -3.28
CA TYR A 96 2.14 -17.43 -2.69
C TYR A 96 2.21 -16.82 -1.29
N ALA A 97 3.26 -17.12 -0.53
CA ALA A 97 3.47 -16.51 0.78
C ALA A 97 3.69 -14.99 0.67
N SER A 98 4.49 -14.53 -0.30
CA SER A 98 4.69 -13.10 -0.52
C SER A 98 3.46 -12.42 -1.12
N VAL A 99 2.75 -13.06 -2.04
CA VAL A 99 1.46 -12.54 -2.56
C VAL A 99 0.46 -12.34 -1.43
N LEU A 100 0.31 -13.32 -0.54
CA LEU A 100 -0.60 -13.19 0.61
C LEU A 100 -0.18 -12.07 1.56
N ALA A 101 1.10 -12.01 1.91
CA ALA A 101 1.62 -10.96 2.80
C ALA A 101 1.47 -9.57 2.15
N HIS A 102 1.76 -9.43 0.88
CA HIS A 102 1.60 -8.19 0.12
C HIS A 102 0.12 -7.76 0.07
N PHE A 103 -0.77 -8.70 -0.25
CA PHE A 103 -2.21 -8.46 -0.20
C PHE A 103 -2.69 -7.97 1.18
N ILE A 104 -2.19 -8.57 2.27
CA ILE A 104 -2.55 -8.14 3.64
C ILE A 104 -2.04 -6.71 3.90
N ILE A 105 -0.81 -6.39 3.49
CA ILE A 105 -0.24 -5.04 3.64
C ILE A 105 -1.09 -4.01 2.90
N ASN A 106 -1.35 -4.21 1.61
CA ASN A 106 -2.13 -3.27 0.81
C ASN A 106 -3.60 -3.22 1.24
N GLY A 107 -4.21 -4.38 1.53
CA GLY A 107 -5.58 -4.47 2.00
C GLY A 107 -5.80 -3.77 3.33
N SER A 108 -4.85 -3.88 4.25
CA SER A 108 -4.92 -3.15 5.53
C SER A 108 -4.91 -1.63 5.33
N GLN A 109 -4.14 -1.12 4.36
CA GLN A 109 -4.13 0.30 4.01
C GLN A 109 -5.47 0.75 3.42
N VAL A 110 -6.06 -0.03 2.51
CA VAL A 110 -7.39 0.25 1.93
C VAL A 110 -8.45 0.32 3.03
N VAL A 111 -8.47 -0.66 3.94
CA VAL A 111 -9.40 -0.70 5.07
C VAL A 111 -9.20 0.50 5.99
N ALA A 112 -7.96 0.77 6.41
CA ALA A 112 -7.66 1.87 7.31
C ALA A 112 -8.06 3.23 6.71
N THR A 113 -7.78 3.46 5.42
CA THR A 113 -8.18 4.69 4.72
C THR A 113 -9.69 4.82 4.64
N LYS A 114 -10.41 3.73 4.31
CA LYS A 114 -11.87 3.77 4.23
C LYS A 114 -12.53 4.08 5.58
N LEU A 115 -12.02 3.48 6.66
CA LEU A 115 -12.49 3.76 8.02
C LEU A 115 -12.25 5.22 8.41
N ALA A 116 -11.06 5.76 8.12
CA ALA A 116 -10.73 7.17 8.39
C ALA A 116 -11.63 8.14 7.62
N LEU A 117 -11.97 7.82 6.37
CA LEU A 117 -12.91 8.62 5.57
C LEU A 117 -14.34 8.59 6.14
N MET A 118 -14.79 7.43 6.64
CA MET A 118 -16.11 7.31 7.27
C MET A 118 -16.19 8.10 8.58
N ASP A 119 -15.16 8.04 9.41
CA ASP A 119 -15.08 8.78 10.66
C ASP A 119 -15.10 10.29 10.42
N ASN A 120 -14.29 10.80 9.49
CA ASN A 120 -14.29 12.20 9.11
C ASN A 120 -15.66 12.67 8.56
N SER A 121 -16.33 11.87 7.76
CA SER A 121 -17.64 12.22 7.22
C SER A 121 -18.72 12.29 8.31
N GLN A 122 -18.66 11.42 9.31
CA GLN A 122 -19.56 11.44 10.46
C GLN A 122 -19.33 12.68 11.33
N ALA A 123 -18.06 13.02 11.61
CA ALA A 123 -17.71 14.22 12.38
C ALA A 123 -18.21 15.52 11.70
N ILE A 124 -18.08 15.62 10.38
CA ILE A 124 -18.61 16.75 9.60
C ILE A 124 -20.16 16.79 9.68
N MET A 125 -20.82 15.66 9.51
CA MET A 125 -22.28 15.59 9.59
C MET A 125 -22.81 15.96 10.99
N GLU A 126 -22.09 15.61 12.05
CA GLU A 126 -22.45 15.95 13.42
C GLU A 126 -22.27 17.46 13.68
N SER A 127 -21.16 18.04 13.20
CA SER A 127 -20.93 19.48 13.30
C SER A 127 -21.98 20.34 12.57
N LEU A 128 -22.52 19.82 11.46
CA LEU A 128 -23.60 20.48 10.71
C LEU A 128 -24.98 20.35 11.37
N LYS A 129 -25.15 19.43 12.31
CA LYS A 129 -26.39 19.23 13.06
C LYS A 129 -26.45 20.05 14.34
N GLU A 130 -25.31 20.52 14.85
CA GLU A 130 -25.33 21.44 15.98
C GLU A 130 -26.01 22.76 15.57
N PRO A 131 -27.11 23.14 16.23
CA PRO A 131 -27.75 24.40 15.91
C PRO A 131 -26.80 25.57 16.24
N LEU A 132 -26.66 26.50 15.32
CA LEU A 132 -25.93 27.74 15.53
C LEU A 132 -26.35 28.28 16.90
N SER A 133 -25.43 28.28 17.85
CA SER A 133 -25.70 28.80 19.19
C SER A 133 -26.18 30.25 19.07
N LYS A 134 -27.33 30.59 19.67
CA LYS A 134 -27.91 31.92 19.69
C LYS A 134 -27.08 32.90 20.54
N SER A 135 -25.76 32.89 20.46
CA SER A 135 -24.88 33.75 21.24
C SER A 135 -24.34 34.96 20.47
N ASP A 136 -24.79 35.18 19.22
CA ASP A 136 -24.34 36.30 18.39
C ASP A 136 -25.49 37.24 17.97
N ILE A 137 -26.43 37.50 18.89
CA ILE A 137 -27.41 38.59 18.75
C ILE A 137 -27.24 39.55 19.92
#